data_018c60ca5399ffc7f8cf25b26fac9a5a
#
_entry.id   018c60ca5399ffc7f8cf25b26fac9a5a
#
_cell.length_a   1.000
_cell.length_b   1.000
_cell.length_c   1.000
_cell.angle_alpha   90.00
_cell.angle_beta   90.00
_cell.angle_gamma   90.00
#
_symmetry.space_group_name_H-M   'P 1'
#
loop_
_entity.id
_entity.type
_entity.pdbx_description
1 polymer ?
#
loop_
_entity_poly.entity_id
_entity_poly.type
_entity_poly.pdbx_seq_one_letter_code
_entity_poly.pdbx_strand_id
1 'polypeptide(L)'
;MNEEIKKIEDSYLMNLKKLNDFFTKSVADIQASNMKPKTKTHYNNHTNNWYCQQKTFLDQIRSKNIYDQQVKYEKIEESKKKKACLVGINYTGTENQLEGCMNDVQKMKDLLIVKYGYDPRNIQLITETTIVKPTRKNIILQFMNLLKNATAGDTLVFFFSGHGYHVPDMSNDEDDGKDEIIITSENHYIVDDEFRAIIQTYLRPDVQLFGFFDNCHSGTIFDLRFEYLVDDNTEQKTCPQYVETPGQVILLSSCRDDQQSVDANINGTFNGAMTFALVEILSKPKAGVTWYEVFKTLRIMVKQMGFAQVAQMSTGRHLDIRTTTVQI
;
A
#
# COMPACT_ATOMS: atom_id res chain seq x y z
N MET A 1 -22.50 7.60 -2.41
CA MET A 1 -22.18 8.92 -3.01
C MET A 1 -23.44 9.71 -3.42
N ASN A 2 -24.27 9.18 -4.31
CA ASN A 2 -25.43 9.93 -4.84
C ASN A 2 -26.41 10.41 -3.74
N GLU A 3 -26.67 9.59 -2.71
CA GLU A 3 -27.59 9.95 -1.61
C GLU A 3 -27.04 11.09 -0.73
N GLU A 4 -25.73 11.09 -0.44
CA GLU A 4 -25.10 12.15 0.33
C GLU A 4 -25.03 13.48 -0.45
N ILE A 5 -24.71 13.41 -1.75
CA ILE A 5 -24.77 14.58 -2.63
C ILE A 5 -26.19 15.14 -2.70
N LYS A 6 -27.19 14.25 -2.79
CA LYS A 6 -28.61 14.68 -2.77
C LYS A 6 -28.98 15.43 -1.49
N LYS A 7 -28.53 14.96 -0.32
CA LYS A 7 -28.75 15.67 0.96
C LYS A 7 -28.13 17.07 0.96
N ILE A 8 -26.93 17.23 0.36
CA ILE A 8 -26.27 18.54 0.22
C ILE A 8 -27.10 19.44 -0.69
N GLU A 9 -27.60 18.94 -1.81
CA GLU A 9 -28.44 19.67 -2.74
C GLU A 9 -29.77 20.09 -2.10
N ASP A 10 -30.43 19.19 -1.39
CA ASP A 10 -31.70 19.48 -0.70
C ASP A 10 -31.49 20.57 0.37
N SER A 11 -30.41 20.50 1.14
CA SER A 11 -30.05 21.52 2.13
C SER A 11 -29.76 22.88 1.48
N TYR A 12 -29.02 22.89 0.37
CA TYR A 12 -28.76 24.11 -0.40
C TYR A 12 -30.05 24.74 -0.90
N LEU A 13 -30.94 23.96 -1.53
CA LEU A 13 -32.22 24.44 -2.06
C LEU A 13 -33.11 25.02 -0.95
N MET A 14 -33.15 24.39 0.20
CA MET A 14 -33.90 24.91 1.35
C MET A 14 -33.36 26.27 1.83
N ASN A 15 -32.03 26.41 1.94
CA ASN A 15 -31.39 27.65 2.35
C ASN A 15 -31.55 28.76 1.30
N LEU A 16 -31.42 28.41 0.01
CA LEU A 16 -31.65 29.33 -1.09
C LEU A 16 -33.10 29.84 -1.09
N LYS A 17 -34.08 28.98 -0.84
CA LYS A 17 -35.49 29.39 -0.71
C LYS A 17 -35.67 30.38 0.43
N LYS A 18 -35.13 30.11 1.62
CA LYS A 18 -35.19 31.05 2.77
C LYS A 18 -34.58 32.40 2.43
N LEU A 19 -33.44 32.40 1.73
CA LEU A 19 -32.77 33.63 1.30
C LEU A 19 -33.60 34.40 0.29
N ASN A 20 -34.23 33.72 -0.68
CA ASN A 20 -35.11 34.33 -1.67
C ASN A 20 -36.39 34.95 -1.01
N ASP A 21 -36.99 34.20 -0.09
CA ASP A 21 -38.20 34.68 0.65
C ASP A 21 -37.85 35.93 1.46
N PHE A 22 -36.72 35.92 2.18
CA PHE A 22 -36.25 37.09 2.94
C PHE A 22 -35.96 38.29 2.01
N PHE A 23 -35.28 38.08 0.89
CA PHE A 23 -34.96 39.10 -0.07
C PHE A 23 -36.24 39.74 -0.64
N THR A 24 -37.18 38.90 -1.11
CA THR A 24 -38.47 39.37 -1.69
C THR A 24 -39.23 40.19 -0.67
N LYS A 25 -39.31 39.75 0.56
CA LYS A 25 -39.97 40.49 1.65
C LYS A 25 -39.29 41.84 1.92
N SER A 26 -37.95 41.83 2.00
CA SER A 26 -37.17 43.05 2.27
C SER A 26 -37.38 44.11 1.19
N VAL A 27 -37.37 43.69 -0.09
CA VAL A 27 -37.62 44.59 -1.24
C VAL A 27 -39.06 45.14 -1.19
N ALA A 28 -40.06 44.29 -0.88
CA ALA A 28 -41.46 44.74 -0.76
C ALA A 28 -41.62 45.75 0.39
N ASP A 29 -41.03 45.51 1.56
CA ASP A 29 -41.07 46.43 2.70
C ASP A 29 -40.44 47.79 2.38
N ILE A 30 -39.30 47.81 1.67
CA ILE A 30 -38.68 49.07 1.19
C ILE A 30 -39.60 49.80 0.23
N GLN A 31 -40.24 49.11 -0.70
CA GLN A 31 -41.18 49.75 -1.67
C GLN A 31 -42.40 50.30 -1.00
N ALA A 32 -42.97 49.60 0.02
CA ALA A 32 -44.12 50.02 0.77
C ALA A 32 -43.85 51.19 1.76
N SER A 33 -42.59 51.41 2.10
CA SER A 33 -42.20 52.45 3.07
C SER A 33 -42.47 53.88 2.54
N ASN A 34 -42.61 54.82 3.50
CA ASN A 34 -42.79 56.27 3.18
C ASN A 34 -41.48 57.01 2.88
N MET A 35 -40.42 56.31 2.51
CA MET A 35 -39.09 56.87 2.19
C MET A 35 -39.12 57.64 0.86
N LYS A 36 -38.24 58.66 0.76
CA LYS A 36 -38.01 59.38 -0.53
C LYS A 36 -37.48 58.44 -1.60
N PRO A 37 -37.77 58.66 -2.89
CA PRO A 37 -37.32 57.77 -4.00
C PRO A 37 -35.82 57.47 -4.00
N LYS A 38 -34.98 58.47 -3.81
CA LYS A 38 -33.49 58.27 -3.76
C LYS A 38 -33.06 57.37 -2.60
N THR A 39 -33.73 57.46 -1.46
CA THR A 39 -33.48 56.63 -0.30
C THR A 39 -33.89 55.18 -0.55
N LYS A 40 -35.06 54.95 -1.16
CA LYS A 40 -35.49 53.60 -1.58
C LYS A 40 -34.49 52.95 -2.54
N THR A 41 -34.00 53.70 -3.53
CA THR A 41 -32.97 53.20 -4.47
C THR A 41 -31.70 52.80 -3.71
N HIS A 42 -31.25 53.61 -2.79
CA HIS A 42 -30.07 53.27 -1.95
C HIS A 42 -30.24 51.96 -1.18
N TYR A 43 -31.35 51.80 -0.45
CA TYR A 43 -31.62 50.59 0.30
C TYR A 43 -31.83 49.36 -0.59
N ASN A 44 -32.50 49.49 -1.72
CA ASN A 44 -32.62 48.38 -2.69
C ASN A 44 -31.27 47.94 -3.23
N ASN A 45 -30.38 48.86 -3.57
CA ASN A 45 -29.02 48.50 -4.02
C ASN A 45 -28.22 47.78 -2.93
N HIS A 46 -28.33 48.22 -1.68
CA HIS A 46 -27.71 47.58 -0.55
C HIS A 46 -28.24 46.14 -0.32
N THR A 47 -29.56 46.00 -0.38
CA THR A 47 -30.25 44.69 -0.21
C THR A 47 -29.87 43.73 -1.35
N ASN A 48 -29.82 44.22 -2.59
CA ASN A 48 -29.34 43.44 -3.76
C ASN A 48 -27.89 42.96 -3.58
N ASN A 49 -26.98 43.85 -3.17
CA ASN A 49 -25.58 43.51 -2.95
C ASN A 49 -25.44 42.44 -1.82
N TRP A 50 -26.16 42.63 -0.75
CA TRP A 50 -26.18 41.66 0.36
C TRP A 50 -26.71 40.30 -0.10
N TYR A 51 -27.81 40.26 -0.86
CA TYR A 51 -28.38 39.03 -1.41
C TYR A 51 -27.37 38.29 -2.32
N CYS A 52 -26.73 39.02 -3.21
CA CYS A 52 -25.71 38.44 -4.13
C CYS A 52 -24.54 37.84 -3.33
N GLN A 53 -24.07 38.51 -2.28
CA GLN A 53 -23.01 38.01 -1.42
C GLN A 53 -23.44 36.73 -0.68
N GLN A 54 -24.64 36.69 -0.10
CA GLN A 54 -25.14 35.50 0.58
C GLN A 54 -25.35 34.33 -0.37
N LYS A 55 -25.86 34.58 -1.57
CA LYS A 55 -26.01 33.54 -2.59
C LYS A 55 -24.67 32.97 -3.02
N THR A 56 -23.69 33.83 -3.31
CA THR A 56 -22.32 33.39 -3.64
C THR A 56 -21.70 32.52 -2.53
N PHE A 57 -21.91 32.90 -1.27
CA PHE A 57 -21.44 32.13 -0.12
C PHE A 57 -22.10 30.74 -0.05
N LEU A 58 -23.42 30.65 -0.25
CA LEU A 58 -24.14 29.37 -0.31
C LEU A 58 -23.62 28.47 -1.46
N ASP A 59 -23.38 29.05 -2.64
CA ASP A 59 -22.84 28.35 -3.81
C ASP A 59 -21.44 27.79 -3.52
N GLN A 60 -20.57 28.55 -2.84
CA GLN A 60 -19.24 28.10 -2.43
C GLN A 60 -19.30 26.95 -1.44
N ILE A 61 -20.15 27.03 -0.40
CA ILE A 61 -20.33 25.95 0.57
C ILE A 61 -20.83 24.67 -0.11
N ARG A 62 -21.83 24.79 -0.98
CA ARG A 62 -22.35 23.67 -1.76
C ARG A 62 -21.26 22.98 -2.57
N SER A 63 -20.51 23.77 -3.36
CA SER A 63 -19.44 23.26 -4.24
C SER A 63 -18.36 22.56 -3.43
N LYS A 64 -17.95 23.15 -2.30
CA LYS A 64 -16.95 22.55 -1.40
C LYS A 64 -17.46 21.23 -0.83
N ASN A 65 -18.69 21.19 -0.31
CA ASN A 65 -19.23 19.96 0.31
C ASN A 65 -19.39 18.82 -0.71
N ILE A 66 -19.80 19.12 -1.94
CA ILE A 66 -19.86 18.12 -3.03
C ILE A 66 -18.47 17.60 -3.34
N TYR A 67 -17.48 18.48 -3.50
CA TYR A 67 -16.09 18.10 -3.75
C TYR A 67 -15.54 17.19 -2.63
N ASP A 68 -15.75 17.57 -1.36
CA ASP A 68 -15.28 16.79 -0.21
C ASP A 68 -15.90 15.37 -0.19
N GLN A 69 -17.19 15.24 -0.57
CA GLN A 69 -17.86 13.94 -0.68
C GLN A 69 -17.33 13.10 -1.86
N GLN A 70 -17.02 13.71 -2.99
CA GLN A 70 -16.43 13.03 -4.14
C GLN A 70 -15.04 12.48 -3.79
N VAL A 71 -14.17 13.31 -3.21
CA VAL A 71 -12.83 12.88 -2.75
C VAL A 71 -12.91 11.74 -1.73
N LYS A 72 -13.85 11.83 -0.79
CA LYS A 72 -14.08 10.75 0.19
C LYS A 72 -14.50 9.45 -0.47
N TYR A 73 -15.39 9.53 -1.47
CA TYR A 73 -15.85 8.36 -2.21
C TYR A 73 -14.72 7.72 -3.02
N GLU A 74 -13.93 8.52 -3.74
CA GLU A 74 -12.77 8.06 -4.51
C GLU A 74 -11.76 7.31 -3.64
N LYS A 75 -11.44 7.85 -2.45
CA LYS A 75 -10.57 7.19 -1.47
C LYS A 75 -11.12 5.84 -0.98
N ILE A 76 -12.43 5.74 -0.77
CA ILE A 76 -13.07 4.49 -0.36
C ILE A 76 -13.00 3.45 -1.50
N GLU A 77 -13.28 3.84 -2.74
CA GLU A 77 -13.17 2.94 -3.88
C GLU A 77 -11.73 2.48 -4.14
N GLU A 78 -10.77 3.39 -3.99
CA GLU A 78 -9.35 3.06 -4.09
C GLU A 78 -8.91 2.07 -3.00
N SER A 79 -9.35 2.26 -1.75
CA SER A 79 -9.00 1.36 -0.65
C SER A 79 -9.54 -0.07 -0.82
N LYS A 80 -10.65 -0.25 -1.55
CA LYS A 80 -11.19 -1.58 -1.87
C LYS A 80 -10.30 -2.38 -2.81
N LYS A 81 -9.47 -1.72 -3.61
CA LYS A 81 -8.54 -2.35 -4.54
C LYS A 81 -7.22 -2.78 -3.89
N LYS A 82 -7.01 -2.45 -2.62
CA LYS A 82 -5.77 -2.71 -1.89
C LYS A 82 -5.98 -3.85 -0.89
N LYS A 83 -5.23 -4.94 -1.05
CA LYS A 83 -5.33 -6.15 -0.21
C LYS A 83 -3.94 -6.61 0.21
N ALA A 84 -3.81 -7.12 1.43
CA ALA A 84 -2.53 -7.61 1.93
C ALA A 84 -2.66 -8.91 2.73
N CYS A 85 -1.60 -9.72 2.69
CA CYS A 85 -1.39 -10.87 3.54
C CYS A 85 -0.02 -10.74 4.19
N LEU A 86 0.00 -10.59 5.52
CA LEU A 86 1.21 -10.32 6.29
C LEU A 86 1.47 -11.49 7.24
N VAL A 87 2.62 -12.15 7.05
CA VAL A 87 3.03 -13.34 7.80
C VAL A 87 4.22 -12.98 8.68
N GLY A 88 4.14 -13.32 9.98
CA GLY A 88 5.25 -13.16 10.92
C GLY A 88 5.34 -14.33 11.88
N ILE A 89 6.54 -14.89 12.04
CA ILE A 89 6.77 -16.08 12.86
C ILE A 89 7.99 -15.86 13.75
N ASN A 90 7.77 -15.80 15.05
CA ASN A 90 8.84 -15.74 16.04
C ASN A 90 9.34 -17.12 16.48
N TYR A 91 8.66 -18.21 16.11
CA TYR A 91 8.99 -19.59 16.55
C TYR A 91 9.07 -19.70 18.06
N THR A 92 8.12 -19.09 18.74
CA THR A 92 8.09 -18.91 20.20
C THR A 92 8.21 -20.23 20.95
N GLY A 93 9.17 -20.31 21.89
CA GLY A 93 9.44 -21.49 22.70
C GLY A 93 10.28 -22.58 22.02
N THR A 94 10.88 -22.30 20.87
CA THR A 94 11.84 -23.19 20.19
C THR A 94 13.28 -22.68 20.37
N GLU A 95 14.25 -23.51 20.05
CA GLU A 95 15.68 -23.13 20.06
C GLU A 95 16.02 -22.07 19.01
N ASN A 96 15.20 -21.94 17.97
CA ASN A 96 15.37 -20.99 16.89
C ASN A 96 14.43 -19.78 17.01
N GLN A 97 14.03 -19.42 18.24
CA GLN A 97 13.13 -18.31 18.49
C GLN A 97 13.72 -16.97 18.00
N LEU A 98 12.89 -16.18 17.31
CA LEU A 98 13.12 -14.79 16.94
C LEU A 98 12.26 -13.86 17.79
N GLU A 99 12.60 -12.57 17.84
CA GLU A 99 11.90 -11.58 18.66
C GLU A 99 11.23 -10.47 17.85
N GLY A 100 11.64 -10.28 16.57
CA GLY A 100 11.28 -9.12 15.74
C GLY A 100 10.10 -9.32 14.79
N CYS A 101 9.81 -10.56 14.36
CA CYS A 101 8.90 -10.80 13.24
C CYS A 101 7.46 -10.30 13.48
N MET A 102 6.99 -10.36 14.71
CA MET A 102 5.69 -9.82 15.09
C MET A 102 5.64 -8.29 15.02
N ASN A 103 6.76 -7.63 15.40
CA ASN A 103 6.89 -6.18 15.30
C ASN A 103 6.95 -5.73 13.83
N ASP A 104 7.61 -6.50 12.98
CA ASP A 104 7.71 -6.25 11.55
C ASP A 104 6.34 -6.29 10.87
N VAL A 105 5.53 -7.32 11.17
CA VAL A 105 4.14 -7.41 10.71
C VAL A 105 3.32 -6.19 11.15
N GLN A 106 3.47 -5.76 12.40
CA GLN A 106 2.71 -4.61 12.89
C GLN A 106 3.15 -3.30 12.20
N LYS A 107 4.46 -3.08 12.04
CA LYS A 107 4.99 -1.91 11.33
C LYS A 107 4.57 -1.87 9.87
N MET A 108 4.64 -3.01 9.16
CA MET A 108 4.19 -3.11 7.78
C MET A 108 2.69 -2.83 7.67
N LYS A 109 1.87 -3.40 8.55
CA LYS A 109 0.43 -3.11 8.61
C LYS A 109 0.14 -1.63 8.80
N ASP A 110 0.80 -0.99 9.77
CA ASP A 110 0.60 0.43 10.06
C ASP A 110 1.04 1.31 8.87
N LEU A 111 2.14 0.99 8.22
CA LEU A 111 2.59 1.65 7.00
C LEU A 111 1.52 1.56 5.89
N LEU A 112 0.99 0.37 5.63
CA LEU A 112 -0.02 0.15 4.59
C LEU A 112 -1.30 0.93 4.87
N ILE A 113 -1.76 0.96 6.13
CA ILE A 113 -2.98 1.69 6.52
C ILE A 113 -2.74 3.20 6.45
N VAL A 114 -1.72 3.70 7.15
CA VAL A 114 -1.54 5.14 7.39
C VAL A 114 -1.03 5.86 6.15
N LYS A 115 -0.08 5.25 5.44
CA LYS A 115 0.60 5.89 4.29
C LYS A 115 -0.05 5.55 2.96
N TYR A 116 -0.45 4.28 2.79
CA TYR A 116 -0.92 3.77 1.50
C TYR A 116 -2.43 3.58 1.42
N GLY A 117 -3.18 3.84 2.50
CA GLY A 117 -4.64 3.88 2.50
C GLY A 117 -5.32 2.51 2.39
N TYR A 118 -4.65 1.44 2.82
CA TYR A 118 -5.28 0.12 2.91
C TYR A 118 -6.39 0.12 3.95
N ASP A 119 -7.53 -0.50 3.63
CA ASP A 119 -8.55 -0.80 4.63
C ASP A 119 -8.05 -1.92 5.55
N PRO A 120 -8.04 -1.73 6.88
CA PRO A 120 -7.63 -2.78 7.82
C PRO A 120 -8.36 -4.11 7.64
N ARG A 121 -9.58 -4.11 7.11
CA ARG A 121 -10.40 -5.30 6.82
C ARG A 121 -9.88 -6.11 5.63
N ASN A 122 -9.08 -5.48 4.76
CA ASN A 122 -8.45 -6.10 3.59
C ASN A 122 -7.02 -6.58 3.89
N ILE A 123 -6.57 -6.51 5.14
CA ILE A 123 -5.26 -6.97 5.57
C ILE A 123 -5.42 -8.24 6.40
N GLN A 124 -5.02 -9.38 5.83
CA GLN A 124 -4.97 -10.66 6.53
C GLN A 124 -3.66 -10.77 7.29
N LEU A 125 -3.74 -10.96 8.61
CA LEU A 125 -2.58 -11.26 9.45
C LEU A 125 -2.50 -12.76 9.72
N ILE A 126 -1.29 -13.32 9.60
CA ILE A 126 -0.99 -14.74 9.85
C ILE A 126 0.22 -14.79 10.79
N THR A 127 -0.06 -14.92 12.07
CA THR A 127 0.97 -14.92 13.12
C THR A 127 0.67 -15.97 14.17
N GLU A 128 1.62 -16.19 15.08
CA GLU A 128 1.43 -17.13 16.18
C GLU A 128 0.33 -16.72 17.16
N THR A 129 -0.08 -15.44 17.15
CA THR A 129 -1.14 -14.92 18.04
C THR A 129 -2.50 -14.75 17.34
N THR A 130 -2.55 -14.80 16.00
CA THR A 130 -3.81 -14.68 15.24
C THR A 130 -4.60 -16.00 15.20
N ILE A 131 -5.90 -15.91 14.81
CA ILE A 131 -6.75 -17.09 14.63
C ILE A 131 -6.19 -18.00 13.53
N VAL A 132 -5.79 -17.45 12.41
CA VAL A 132 -5.12 -18.16 11.32
C VAL A 132 -3.65 -18.26 11.67
N LYS A 133 -3.18 -19.46 12.02
CA LYS A 133 -1.78 -19.72 12.41
C LYS A 133 -0.89 -19.83 11.18
N PRO A 134 0.42 -19.50 11.30
CA PRO A 134 1.36 -19.51 10.18
C PRO A 134 1.88 -20.95 9.88
N THR A 135 0.93 -21.85 9.63
CA THR A 135 1.21 -23.19 9.14
C THR A 135 1.39 -23.17 7.62
N ARG A 136 2.13 -24.15 7.08
CA ARG A 136 2.33 -24.29 5.65
C ARG A 136 1.02 -24.21 4.87
N LYS A 137 0.03 -24.99 5.29
CA LYS A 137 -1.31 -25.02 4.67
C LYS A 137 -1.96 -23.63 4.65
N ASN A 138 -1.90 -22.92 5.76
CA ASN A 138 -2.57 -21.63 5.88
C ASN A 138 -1.85 -20.54 5.07
N ILE A 139 -0.52 -20.51 5.08
CA ILE A 139 0.26 -19.53 4.31
C ILE A 139 -0.03 -19.71 2.81
N ILE A 140 0.10 -20.93 2.28
CA ILE A 140 -0.20 -21.24 0.87
C ILE A 140 -1.66 -20.89 0.53
N LEU A 141 -2.62 -21.28 1.37
CA LEU A 141 -4.03 -21.00 1.12
C LEU A 141 -4.31 -19.49 1.08
N GLN A 142 -3.75 -18.72 1.99
CA GLN A 142 -3.99 -17.28 2.05
C GLN A 142 -3.24 -16.53 0.94
N PHE A 143 -2.04 -16.96 0.56
CA PHE A 143 -1.34 -16.41 -0.62
C PHE A 143 -2.15 -16.69 -1.90
N MET A 144 -2.60 -17.92 -2.10
CA MET A 144 -3.46 -18.27 -3.23
C MET A 144 -4.76 -17.45 -3.23
N ASN A 145 -5.42 -17.28 -2.08
CA ASN A 145 -6.65 -16.50 -1.97
C ASN A 145 -6.42 -15.01 -2.27
N LEU A 146 -5.27 -14.45 -1.85
CA LEU A 146 -4.88 -13.07 -2.15
C LEU A 146 -4.88 -12.83 -3.66
N LEU A 147 -4.28 -13.73 -4.44
CA LEU A 147 -4.18 -13.61 -5.90
C LEU A 147 -5.50 -13.98 -6.59
N LYS A 148 -6.12 -15.10 -6.22
CA LYS A 148 -7.35 -15.62 -6.85
C LYS A 148 -8.53 -14.66 -6.72
N ASN A 149 -8.65 -13.96 -5.59
CA ASN A 149 -9.71 -13.00 -5.33
C ASN A 149 -9.41 -11.59 -5.81
N ALA A 150 -8.30 -11.40 -6.54
CA ALA A 150 -7.95 -10.12 -7.11
C ALA A 150 -8.77 -9.82 -8.37
N THR A 151 -9.05 -8.55 -8.58
CA THR A 151 -9.73 -8.01 -9.77
C THR A 151 -8.81 -7.01 -10.47
N ALA A 152 -9.12 -6.68 -11.71
CA ALA A 152 -8.34 -5.74 -12.52
C ALA A 152 -8.12 -4.39 -11.78
N GLY A 153 -6.88 -3.97 -11.72
CA GLY A 153 -6.45 -2.75 -11.02
C GLY A 153 -6.25 -2.91 -9.51
N ASP A 154 -6.32 -4.15 -8.98
CA ASP A 154 -5.98 -4.39 -7.57
C ASP A 154 -4.47 -4.31 -7.34
N THR A 155 -4.12 -3.78 -6.17
CA THR A 155 -2.75 -3.76 -5.62
C THR A 155 -2.67 -4.71 -4.44
N LEU A 156 -1.78 -5.70 -4.53
CA LEU A 156 -1.61 -6.76 -3.54
C LEU A 156 -0.27 -6.65 -2.85
N VAL A 157 -0.24 -6.90 -1.54
CA VAL A 157 1.00 -7.02 -0.77
C VAL A 157 1.05 -8.39 -0.09
N PHE A 158 2.15 -9.09 -0.30
CA PHE A 158 2.53 -10.25 0.51
C PHE A 158 3.80 -9.92 1.28
N PHE A 159 3.76 -10.09 2.58
CA PHE A 159 4.88 -9.82 3.48
C PHE A 159 5.18 -11.06 4.31
N PHE A 160 6.45 -11.39 4.45
CA PHE A 160 6.94 -12.46 5.31
C PHE A 160 8.13 -11.98 6.14
N SER A 161 8.08 -12.25 7.44
CA SER A 161 9.22 -12.11 8.38
C SER A 161 9.32 -13.38 9.22
N GLY A 162 10.48 -14.04 9.16
CA GLY A 162 10.71 -15.34 9.79
C GLY A 162 12.03 -15.97 9.35
N HIS A 163 12.17 -17.27 9.56
CA HIS A 163 13.31 -18.04 9.05
C HIS A 163 13.16 -18.41 7.58
N GLY A 164 14.26 -18.32 6.86
CA GLY A 164 14.44 -18.89 5.53
C GLY A 164 15.71 -19.70 5.46
N TYR A 165 15.75 -20.64 4.55
CA TYR A 165 16.89 -21.49 4.25
C TYR A 165 16.87 -21.89 2.78
N HIS A 166 17.78 -22.76 2.37
CA HIS A 166 17.78 -23.36 1.02
C HIS A 166 17.84 -24.89 1.12
N VAL A 167 17.26 -25.56 0.13
CA VAL A 167 17.32 -27.02 -0.05
C VAL A 167 17.91 -27.34 -1.42
N PRO A 168 18.35 -28.57 -1.70
CA PRO A 168 18.79 -28.94 -3.04
C PRO A 168 17.66 -28.75 -4.06
N ASP A 169 17.96 -28.07 -5.17
CA ASP A 169 17.05 -27.89 -6.30
C ASP A 169 16.67 -29.26 -6.91
N MET A 170 15.35 -29.53 -6.93
CA MET A 170 14.79 -30.75 -7.48
C MET A 170 14.25 -30.57 -8.90
N SER A 171 14.01 -29.35 -9.33
CA SER A 171 13.50 -28.98 -10.65
C SER A 171 14.61 -28.74 -11.67
N ASN A 172 15.84 -28.47 -11.24
CA ASN A 172 17.02 -28.12 -12.00
C ASN A 172 16.86 -26.82 -12.83
N ASP A 173 16.19 -25.85 -12.25
CA ASP A 173 16.02 -24.51 -12.85
C ASP A 173 16.84 -23.42 -12.14
N GLU A 174 17.55 -23.75 -11.04
CA GLU A 174 18.43 -22.84 -10.33
C GLU A 174 19.89 -22.90 -10.79
N ASP A 175 20.51 -21.72 -10.95
CA ASP A 175 21.92 -21.59 -11.39
C ASP A 175 22.91 -22.17 -10.35
N ASP A 176 22.58 -22.13 -9.05
CA ASP A 176 23.43 -22.63 -7.95
C ASP A 176 23.00 -24.01 -7.43
N GLY A 177 21.93 -24.59 -7.98
CA GLY A 177 21.40 -25.91 -7.63
C GLY A 177 20.67 -25.95 -6.29
N LYS A 178 20.04 -24.84 -5.85
CA LYS A 178 19.33 -24.74 -4.58
C LYS A 178 18.02 -23.97 -4.73
N ASP A 179 16.97 -24.51 -4.13
CA ASP A 179 15.68 -23.83 -3.95
C ASP A 179 15.65 -23.05 -2.64
N GLU A 180 15.14 -21.82 -2.65
CA GLU A 180 14.87 -21.05 -1.47
C GLU A 180 13.60 -21.52 -0.76
N ILE A 181 13.64 -21.50 0.57
CA ILE A 181 12.49 -21.90 1.40
C ILE A 181 12.21 -20.91 2.51
N ILE A 182 10.94 -20.78 2.85
CA ILE A 182 10.51 -20.19 4.13
C ILE A 182 10.11 -21.30 5.10
N ILE A 183 10.45 -21.10 6.39
CA ILE A 183 10.14 -22.06 7.46
C ILE A 183 8.81 -21.66 8.11
N THR A 184 7.91 -22.61 8.29
CA THR A 184 6.61 -22.38 8.95
C THR A 184 6.67 -22.64 10.44
N SER A 185 5.64 -22.20 11.20
CA SER A 185 5.60 -22.38 12.67
C SER A 185 5.56 -23.83 13.12
N GLU A 186 5.25 -24.76 12.24
CA GLU A 186 5.23 -26.22 12.49
C GLU A 186 6.49 -26.92 11.97
N ASN A 187 7.55 -26.14 11.68
CA ASN A 187 8.83 -26.61 11.16
C ASN A 187 8.70 -27.38 9.81
N HIS A 188 7.69 -27.05 9.02
CA HIS A 188 7.62 -27.40 7.61
C HIS A 188 8.17 -26.24 6.79
N TYR A 189 8.33 -26.43 5.49
CA TYR A 189 8.80 -25.37 4.59
C TYR A 189 7.92 -25.20 3.35
N ILE A 190 8.01 -24.06 2.74
CA ILE A 190 7.40 -23.71 1.44
C ILE A 190 8.55 -23.32 0.52
N VAL A 191 8.60 -23.94 -0.65
CA VAL A 191 9.62 -23.72 -1.68
C VAL A 191 9.19 -22.57 -2.59
N ASP A 192 10.16 -21.85 -3.16
CA ASP A 192 9.98 -20.79 -4.16
C ASP A 192 9.13 -21.21 -5.36
N ASP A 193 9.39 -22.39 -5.93
CA ASP A 193 8.60 -23.04 -6.97
C ASP A 193 7.06 -23.04 -6.68
N GLU A 194 6.68 -23.23 -5.43
CA GLU A 194 5.27 -23.20 -5.04
C GLU A 194 4.68 -21.79 -5.14
N PHE A 195 5.42 -20.78 -4.68
CA PHE A 195 5.01 -19.39 -4.85
C PHE A 195 4.92 -19.01 -6.32
N ARG A 196 5.93 -19.40 -7.12
CA ARG A 196 5.95 -19.18 -8.55
C ARG A 196 4.76 -19.84 -9.25
N ALA A 197 4.46 -21.11 -8.96
CA ALA A 197 3.33 -21.83 -9.53
C ALA A 197 2.00 -21.15 -9.22
N ILE A 198 1.83 -20.65 -7.99
CA ILE A 198 0.63 -19.90 -7.58
C ILE A 198 0.54 -18.56 -8.31
N ILE A 199 1.65 -17.82 -8.42
CA ILE A 199 1.72 -16.55 -9.17
C ILE A 199 1.32 -16.78 -10.63
N GLN A 200 1.94 -17.75 -11.31
CA GLN A 200 1.66 -18.05 -12.71
C GLN A 200 0.21 -18.50 -12.95
N THR A 201 -0.40 -19.18 -11.97
CA THR A 201 -1.76 -19.71 -12.10
C THR A 201 -2.85 -18.67 -11.83
N TYR A 202 -2.64 -17.81 -10.82
CA TYR A 202 -3.74 -16.99 -10.27
C TYR A 202 -3.55 -15.49 -10.43
N LEU A 203 -2.32 -14.99 -10.65
CA LEU A 203 -2.11 -13.54 -10.84
C LEU A 203 -2.70 -13.10 -12.18
N ARG A 204 -3.50 -12.03 -12.16
CA ARG A 204 -4.13 -11.49 -13.37
C ARG A 204 -3.26 -10.41 -14.01
N PRO A 205 -3.36 -10.21 -15.35
CA PRO A 205 -2.53 -9.23 -16.08
C PRO A 205 -2.59 -7.80 -15.54
N ASP A 206 -3.75 -7.37 -15.05
CA ASP A 206 -3.99 -5.99 -14.60
C ASP A 206 -3.85 -5.85 -13.08
N VAL A 207 -3.17 -6.77 -12.41
CA VAL A 207 -2.94 -6.78 -10.96
C VAL A 207 -1.46 -6.58 -10.69
N GLN A 208 -1.15 -5.79 -9.65
CA GLN A 208 0.22 -5.61 -9.14
C GLN A 208 0.37 -6.38 -7.82
N LEU A 209 1.45 -7.17 -7.71
CA LEU A 209 1.83 -7.87 -6.49
C LEU A 209 3.17 -7.35 -6.00
N PHE A 210 3.22 -6.90 -4.75
CA PHE A 210 4.44 -6.57 -4.04
C PHE A 210 4.75 -7.66 -3.02
N GLY A 211 5.94 -8.26 -3.15
CA GLY A 211 6.52 -9.19 -2.18
C GLY A 211 7.58 -8.49 -1.35
N PHE A 212 7.48 -8.61 -0.03
CA PHE A 212 8.51 -8.13 0.90
C PHE A 212 8.89 -9.28 1.82
N PHE A 213 10.15 -9.73 1.76
CA PHE A 213 10.64 -10.88 2.49
C PHE A 213 11.82 -10.50 3.38
N ASP A 214 11.63 -10.57 4.69
CA ASP A 214 12.69 -10.36 5.69
C ASP A 214 13.06 -11.69 6.35
N ASN A 215 13.79 -12.52 5.60
CA ASN A 215 14.32 -13.81 6.02
C ASN A 215 15.66 -14.09 5.34
N CYS A 216 16.43 -15.02 5.87
CA CYS A 216 17.66 -15.52 5.24
C CYS A 216 17.34 -16.16 3.89
N HIS A 217 18.29 -16.12 2.94
CA HIS A 217 18.17 -16.81 1.65
C HIS A 217 16.82 -16.53 0.95
N SER A 218 16.55 -15.27 0.63
CA SER A 218 15.27 -14.85 0.05
C SER A 218 15.40 -14.13 -1.30
N GLY A 219 16.60 -14.17 -1.89
CA GLY A 219 16.91 -13.41 -3.10
C GLY A 219 16.00 -13.73 -4.26
N THR A 220 15.72 -15.00 -4.47
CA THR A 220 14.95 -15.54 -5.61
C THR A 220 13.60 -16.15 -5.21
N ILE A 221 13.13 -16.01 -3.98
CA ILE A 221 11.92 -16.66 -3.40
C ILE A 221 10.62 -16.63 -4.27
N PHE A 222 10.57 -15.87 -5.32
CA PHE A 222 9.47 -15.85 -6.30
C PHE A 222 9.89 -16.25 -7.71
N ASP A 223 11.16 -16.59 -7.95
CA ASP A 223 11.73 -16.98 -9.26
C ASP A 223 11.34 -16.04 -10.38
N LEU A 224 11.66 -14.75 -10.18
CA LEU A 224 11.25 -13.71 -11.10
C LEU A 224 12.28 -13.52 -12.22
N ARG A 225 11.78 -13.20 -13.41
CA ARG A 225 12.57 -13.11 -14.62
C ARG A 225 13.66 -12.04 -14.61
N PHE A 226 13.46 -10.93 -13.88
CA PHE A 226 14.33 -9.76 -13.91
C PHE A 226 14.87 -9.44 -12.53
N GLU A 227 16.19 -9.48 -12.36
CA GLU A 227 16.91 -9.09 -11.14
C GLU A 227 17.61 -7.75 -11.35
N TYR A 228 17.65 -6.91 -10.32
CA TYR A 228 18.29 -5.61 -10.36
C TYR A 228 19.52 -5.59 -9.47
N LEU A 229 20.68 -5.42 -10.13
CA LEU A 229 21.97 -5.31 -9.47
C LEU A 229 22.29 -3.83 -9.29
N VAL A 230 22.51 -3.37 -8.06
CA VAL A 230 22.94 -2.01 -7.76
C VAL A 230 24.41 -2.02 -7.42
N ASP A 231 25.24 -2.17 -8.42
CA ASP A 231 26.56 -1.57 -8.46
C ASP A 231 26.48 -0.39 -9.42
N ASP A 232 27.38 0.56 -9.44
CA ASP A 232 27.29 1.91 -10.04
C ASP A 232 26.57 2.06 -11.41
N ASN A 233 26.35 0.97 -12.12
CA ASN A 233 25.48 0.84 -13.28
C ASN A 233 24.37 -0.15 -12.93
N THR A 234 23.15 0.33 -12.73
CA THR A 234 21.96 -0.49 -12.52
C THR A 234 21.76 -1.47 -13.68
N GLU A 235 22.51 -2.56 -13.66
CA GLU A 235 22.33 -3.63 -14.63
C GLU A 235 21.18 -4.51 -14.19
N GLN A 236 20.25 -4.70 -15.10
CA GLN A 236 19.20 -5.69 -14.99
C GLN A 236 19.74 -7.01 -15.53
N LYS A 237 19.78 -8.04 -14.67
CA LYS A 237 20.04 -9.41 -15.12
C LYS A 237 18.70 -10.02 -15.56
N THR A 238 18.68 -10.70 -16.68
CA THR A 238 17.53 -11.50 -17.10
C THR A 238 17.82 -12.96 -16.80
N CYS A 239 16.90 -13.61 -16.09
CA CYS A 239 16.93 -15.04 -15.80
C CYS A 239 16.07 -15.76 -16.84
N PRO A 240 16.69 -16.29 -17.92
CA PRO A 240 15.95 -16.78 -19.10
C PRO A 240 15.17 -18.07 -18.82
N GLN A 241 15.52 -18.81 -17.78
CA GLN A 241 14.80 -20.00 -17.32
C GLN A 241 13.41 -19.66 -16.83
N TYR A 242 13.18 -18.43 -16.37
CA TYR A 242 11.89 -17.99 -15.87
C TYR A 242 11.07 -17.23 -16.92
N VAL A 243 9.80 -17.58 -17.07
CA VAL A 243 8.86 -16.82 -17.90
C VAL A 243 8.32 -15.60 -17.16
N GLU A 244 7.93 -14.56 -17.89
CA GLU A 244 7.28 -13.40 -17.28
C GLU A 244 6.00 -13.78 -16.56
N THR A 245 5.72 -13.08 -15.45
CA THR A 245 4.44 -13.24 -14.72
C THR A 245 3.28 -12.60 -15.47
N PRO A 246 2.05 -13.12 -15.30
CA PRO A 246 0.87 -12.54 -15.97
C PRO A 246 0.63 -11.08 -15.62
N GLY A 247 0.73 -10.70 -14.34
CA GLY A 247 0.68 -9.33 -13.83
C GLY A 247 2.06 -8.83 -13.43
N GLN A 248 2.16 -7.57 -13.00
CA GLN A 248 3.42 -7.04 -12.47
C GLN A 248 3.68 -7.57 -11.07
N VAL A 249 4.85 -8.17 -10.87
CA VAL A 249 5.36 -8.56 -9.54
C VAL A 249 6.61 -7.75 -9.26
N ILE A 250 6.72 -7.21 -8.04
CA ILE A 250 7.91 -6.53 -7.54
C ILE A 250 8.26 -7.18 -6.21
N LEU A 251 9.45 -7.77 -6.12
CA LEU A 251 9.97 -8.39 -4.92
C LEU A 251 11.12 -7.55 -4.35
N LEU A 252 11.08 -7.28 -3.06
CA LEU A 252 12.21 -6.84 -2.25
C LEU A 252 12.47 -7.88 -1.17
N SER A 253 13.69 -8.38 -1.10
CA SER A 253 14.12 -9.38 -0.14
C SER A 253 15.35 -8.92 0.64
N SER A 254 15.55 -9.46 1.84
CA SER A 254 16.50 -8.92 2.82
C SER A 254 17.95 -9.23 2.52
N CYS A 255 18.26 -10.36 1.87
CA CYS A 255 19.65 -10.78 1.63
C CYS A 255 19.78 -11.65 0.39
N ARG A 256 21.02 -11.79 -0.07
CA ARG A 256 21.39 -12.74 -1.11
C ARG A 256 21.27 -14.16 -0.57
N ASP A 257 21.24 -15.12 -1.47
CA ASP A 257 21.07 -16.56 -1.17
C ASP A 257 22.21 -17.13 -0.31
N ASP A 258 23.37 -16.49 -0.31
CA ASP A 258 24.54 -16.83 0.50
C ASP A 258 24.61 -16.13 1.87
N GLN A 259 23.59 -15.33 2.26
CA GLN A 259 23.60 -14.47 3.44
C GLN A 259 22.46 -14.78 4.42
N GLN A 260 22.64 -14.39 5.70
CA GLN A 260 21.64 -14.48 6.74
C GLN A 260 21.02 -13.10 7.03
N SER A 261 19.70 -13.05 7.16
CA SER A 261 18.97 -11.89 7.67
C SER A 261 19.18 -11.76 9.20
N VAL A 262 19.11 -10.52 9.68
CA VAL A 262 19.40 -10.22 11.10
C VAL A 262 18.13 -9.75 11.80
N ASP A 263 17.76 -10.47 12.86
CA ASP A 263 16.80 -10.03 13.89
C ASP A 263 17.55 -9.17 14.91
N ALA A 264 17.42 -7.87 14.81
CA ALA A 264 18.26 -6.93 15.51
C ALA A 264 17.48 -6.07 16.51
N ASN A 265 18.10 -5.79 17.64
CA ASN A 265 17.59 -4.77 18.58
C ASN A 265 17.94 -3.37 18.05
N ILE A 266 16.95 -2.71 17.44
CA ILE A 266 17.09 -1.35 16.88
C ILE A 266 16.25 -0.40 17.74
N ASN A 267 16.92 0.57 18.38
CA ASN A 267 16.27 1.54 19.27
C ASN A 267 15.45 0.90 20.42
N GLY A 268 15.91 -0.24 20.97
CA GLY A 268 15.23 -0.93 22.06
C GLY A 268 14.09 -1.87 21.64
N THR A 269 13.90 -2.08 20.36
CA THR A 269 12.88 -2.98 19.80
C THR A 269 13.54 -3.95 18.83
N PHE A 270 13.23 -5.25 18.93
CA PHE A 270 13.67 -6.24 17.95
C PHE A 270 12.89 -6.09 16.65
N ASN A 271 13.59 -6.13 15.52
CA ASN A 271 13.04 -6.01 14.17
C ASN A 271 13.97 -6.69 13.16
N GLY A 272 13.43 -7.12 12.04
CA GLY A 272 14.22 -7.40 10.86
C GLY A 272 14.86 -6.11 10.32
N ALA A 273 16.13 -6.16 10.00
CA ALA A 273 16.88 -4.96 9.59
C ALA A 273 16.35 -4.38 8.27
N MET A 274 15.96 -5.24 7.32
CA MET A 274 15.37 -4.79 6.06
C MET A 274 14.00 -4.15 6.29
N THR A 275 13.12 -4.80 7.07
CA THR A 275 11.77 -4.27 7.34
C THR A 275 11.84 -2.91 8.02
N PHE A 276 12.70 -2.76 9.03
CA PHE A 276 12.91 -1.47 9.68
C PHE A 276 13.31 -0.38 8.68
N ALA A 277 14.34 -0.65 7.87
CA ALA A 277 14.83 0.32 6.90
C ALA A 277 13.78 0.64 5.81
N LEU A 278 13.08 -0.37 5.31
CA LEU A 278 12.05 -0.22 4.28
C LEU A 278 10.88 0.65 4.79
N VAL A 279 10.38 0.36 6.00
CA VAL A 279 9.29 1.15 6.62
C VAL A 279 9.72 2.59 6.84
N GLU A 280 10.95 2.84 7.30
CA GLU A 280 11.49 4.19 7.46
C GLU A 280 11.56 4.97 6.13
N ILE A 281 11.97 4.31 5.04
CA ILE A 281 12.06 4.93 3.71
C ILE A 281 10.65 5.24 3.19
N LEU A 282 9.76 4.27 3.22
CA LEU A 282 8.43 4.37 2.64
C LEU A 282 7.47 5.25 3.45
N SER A 283 7.73 5.47 4.75
CA SER A 283 6.94 6.38 5.60
C SER A 283 7.17 7.86 5.28
N LYS A 284 8.34 8.22 4.73
CA LYS A 284 8.68 9.62 4.48
C LYS A 284 7.85 10.19 3.33
N PRO A 285 7.30 11.41 3.49
CA PRO A 285 6.50 12.04 2.45
C PRO A 285 7.42 12.58 1.34
N LYS A 286 7.73 11.76 0.35
CA LYS A 286 8.43 12.19 -0.86
C LYS A 286 7.56 11.83 -2.07
N ALA A 287 6.94 12.83 -2.70
CA ALA A 287 6.21 12.61 -3.94
C ALA A 287 7.19 12.20 -5.05
N GLY A 288 6.79 11.18 -5.83
CA GLY A 288 7.56 10.75 -6.99
C GLY A 288 8.85 9.98 -6.70
N VAL A 289 9.00 9.39 -5.47
CA VAL A 289 10.12 8.48 -5.20
C VAL A 289 10.08 7.28 -6.12
N THR A 290 11.20 6.96 -6.76
CA THR A 290 11.31 5.82 -7.68
C THR A 290 11.74 4.54 -6.95
N TRP A 291 11.48 3.38 -7.56
CA TRP A 291 11.96 2.09 -7.04
C TRP A 291 13.49 2.05 -6.92
N TYR A 292 14.20 2.71 -7.85
CA TYR A 292 15.65 2.84 -7.76
C TYR A 292 16.09 3.59 -6.49
N GLU A 293 15.45 4.72 -6.18
CA GLU A 293 15.77 5.49 -4.97
C GLU A 293 15.47 4.71 -3.69
N VAL A 294 14.35 3.98 -3.64
CA VAL A 294 14.00 3.11 -2.50
C VAL A 294 15.04 2.02 -2.35
N PHE A 295 15.34 1.27 -3.41
CA PHE A 295 16.26 0.14 -3.38
C PHE A 295 17.69 0.57 -3.00
N LYS A 296 18.20 1.64 -3.62
CA LYS A 296 19.51 2.20 -3.28
C LYS A 296 19.58 2.66 -1.82
N THR A 297 18.56 3.37 -1.35
CA THR A 297 18.52 3.89 0.02
C THR A 297 18.43 2.74 1.02
N LEU A 298 17.64 1.70 0.73
CA LEU A 298 17.51 0.50 1.54
C LEU A 298 18.87 -0.16 1.78
N ARG A 299 19.64 -0.41 0.73
CA ARG A 299 21.00 -0.98 0.82
C ARG A 299 21.95 -0.12 1.64
N ILE A 300 21.92 1.21 1.46
CA ILE A 300 22.74 2.13 2.22
C ILE A 300 22.36 2.09 3.70
N MET A 301 21.07 2.13 4.03
CA MET A 301 20.61 2.12 5.42
C MET A 301 20.97 0.84 6.14
N VAL A 302 20.73 -0.33 5.53
CA VAL A 302 21.08 -1.63 6.10
C VAL A 302 22.59 -1.71 6.38
N LYS A 303 23.42 -1.27 5.43
CA LYS A 303 24.87 -1.20 5.62
C LYS A 303 25.29 -0.24 6.74
N GLN A 304 24.65 0.94 6.82
CA GLN A 304 24.94 1.94 7.88
C GLN A 304 24.54 1.45 9.28
N MET A 305 23.54 0.58 9.38
CA MET A 305 23.20 -0.09 10.63
C MET A 305 24.21 -1.19 11.03
N GLY A 306 25.21 -1.47 10.21
CA GLY A 306 26.29 -2.41 10.50
C GLY A 306 26.00 -3.85 10.08
N PHE A 307 24.90 -4.09 9.30
CA PHE A 307 24.57 -5.42 8.84
C PHE A 307 25.23 -5.76 7.50
N ALA A 308 25.68 -7.00 7.36
CA ALA A 308 26.34 -7.49 6.15
C ALA A 308 25.35 -7.86 5.03
N GLN A 309 24.07 -8.03 5.38
CA GLN A 309 23.03 -8.41 4.41
C GLN A 309 22.87 -7.36 3.30
N VAL A 310 22.59 -7.83 2.09
CA VAL A 310 22.45 -7.00 0.90
C VAL A 310 21.08 -7.23 0.29
N ALA A 311 20.17 -6.30 0.48
CA ALA A 311 18.82 -6.39 -0.06
C ALA A 311 18.84 -6.62 -1.58
N GLN A 312 17.92 -7.46 -2.07
CA GLN A 312 17.72 -7.80 -3.47
C GLN A 312 16.40 -7.20 -3.98
N MET A 313 16.35 -6.96 -5.28
CA MET A 313 15.12 -6.56 -5.96
C MET A 313 14.98 -7.37 -7.25
N SER A 314 13.81 -7.96 -7.44
CA SER A 314 13.48 -8.64 -8.70
C SER A 314 12.05 -8.29 -9.15
N THR A 315 11.76 -8.49 -10.44
CA THR A 315 10.44 -8.24 -11.00
C THR A 315 10.02 -9.33 -11.98
N GLY A 316 8.71 -9.61 -12.01
CA GLY A 316 8.15 -10.61 -12.90
C GLY A 316 8.04 -10.16 -14.36
N ARG A 317 7.96 -8.85 -14.58
CA ARG A 317 7.94 -8.21 -15.90
C ARG A 317 8.99 -7.11 -15.92
N HIS A 318 9.48 -6.76 -17.09
CA HIS A 318 10.45 -5.66 -17.24
C HIS A 318 9.91 -4.36 -16.60
N LEU A 319 10.73 -3.73 -15.77
CA LEU A 319 10.40 -2.48 -15.09
C LEU A 319 11.60 -1.50 -15.19
N ASP A 320 11.35 -0.29 -15.70
CA ASP A 320 12.34 0.78 -15.53
C ASP A 320 12.23 1.35 -14.11
N ILE A 321 13.04 0.83 -13.21
CA ILE A 321 13.04 1.22 -11.80
C ILE A 321 13.49 2.67 -11.55
N ARG A 322 14.17 3.31 -12.52
CA ARG A 322 14.65 4.70 -12.43
C ARG A 322 13.53 5.71 -12.66
N THR A 323 12.54 5.34 -13.47
CA THR A 323 11.43 6.23 -13.83
C THR A 323 10.10 5.81 -13.18
N THR A 324 9.96 4.52 -12.82
CA THR A 324 8.75 4.03 -12.18
C THR A 324 8.70 4.45 -10.71
N THR A 325 7.68 5.20 -10.36
CA THR A 325 7.42 5.65 -9.00
C THR A 325 6.77 4.55 -8.15
N VAL A 326 7.03 4.60 -6.85
CA VAL A 326 6.45 3.65 -5.89
C VAL A 326 4.97 3.95 -5.67
N GLN A 327 4.13 2.97 -5.99
CA GLN A 327 2.67 3.00 -5.80
C GLN A 327 2.23 1.65 -5.22
N ILE A 328 2.16 1.57 -3.90
CA ILE A 328 1.77 0.36 -3.14
C ILE A 328 0.32 0.48 -2.66
#